data_681fea49cfe1e82c9113c82b4d7f9845
#
_entry.id   681fea49cfe1e82c9113c82b4d7f9845
#
_cell.length_a   1.000
_cell.length_b   1.000
_cell.length_c   1.000
_cell.angle_alpha   90.00
_cell.angle_beta   90.00
_cell.angle_gamma   90.00
#
_symmetry.space_group_name_H-M   'P 1'
#
loop_
_entity.id
_entity.type
_entity.pdbx_description
1 polymer ?
#
loop_
_entity_poly.entity_id
_entity_poly.type
_entity_poly.pdbx_seq_one_letter_code
_entity_poly.pdbx_strand_id
1 'polypeptide(L)'
;PELRGTYAALGCAPVVDYLRRLGVTTVELLPVHSFLNDRHLAEKGLQNYWGYNSLGYFAPETRYSASGKVKEFKTMVKTLHSAGIEVILDVVYNHTCEGNQLGPTLSMRGVDNASYYIVNADNRRYYDDFTGCGNTVNLEHPHALQLVMDSLRYWAEEMHVDGFRFDLASALARESGKVENLGGFFDAIGQDPTLNRVKLIAEPWDLGHGGYQVGNFPPGWAEWNDRYRDGLRGF
;
A
#
# COMPACT_ATOMS: atom_id res chain seq x y z
N PRO A 1 0.71 -2.70 28.30
CA PRO A 1 0.25 -1.32 28.13
C PRO A 1 1.28 -0.45 27.39
N GLU A 2 2.57 -0.56 27.76
CA GLU A 2 3.65 0.29 27.22
C GLU A 2 3.96 0.04 25.73
N LEU A 3 3.72 -1.15 25.24
CA LEU A 3 3.97 -1.52 23.83
C LEU A 3 2.74 -1.39 22.92
N ARG A 4 1.61 -0.88 23.42
CA ARG A 4 0.38 -0.77 22.62
C ARG A 4 0.62 0.03 21.34
N GLY A 5 0.18 -0.51 20.19
CA GLY A 5 0.32 0.14 18.89
C GLY A 5 1.72 0.04 18.27
N THR A 6 2.57 -0.88 18.77
CA THR A 6 3.91 -1.06 18.22
C THR A 6 4.11 -2.42 17.57
N TYR A 7 5.11 -2.53 16.69
CA TYR A 7 5.54 -3.79 16.09
C TYR A 7 5.93 -4.82 17.17
N ALA A 8 6.61 -4.36 18.23
CA ALA A 8 6.97 -5.22 19.37
C ALA A 8 5.73 -5.81 20.08
N ALA A 9 4.64 -5.05 20.17
CA ALA A 9 3.40 -5.55 20.76
C ALA A 9 2.78 -6.67 19.90
N LEU A 10 2.77 -6.51 18.57
CA LEU A 10 2.22 -7.52 17.67
C LEU A 10 3.04 -8.81 17.71
N GLY A 11 4.37 -8.70 17.85
CA GLY A 11 5.29 -9.85 17.99
C GLY A 11 5.36 -10.42 19.42
N CYS A 12 4.60 -9.94 20.41
CA CYS A 12 4.68 -10.49 21.77
C CYS A 12 3.89 -11.79 21.93
N ALA A 13 4.35 -12.68 22.84
CA ALA A 13 3.76 -13.99 23.02
C ALA A 13 2.24 -14.01 23.25
N PRO A 14 1.64 -13.13 24.07
CA PRO A 14 0.19 -13.14 24.25
C PRO A 14 -0.62 -12.89 22.98
N VAL A 15 -0.12 -12.01 22.08
CA VAL A 15 -0.79 -11.70 20.81
C VAL A 15 -0.60 -12.85 19.83
N VAL A 16 0.62 -13.37 19.70
CA VAL A 16 0.92 -14.50 18.81
C VAL A 16 0.10 -15.74 19.21
N ASP A 17 0.05 -16.06 20.53
CA ASP A 17 -0.75 -17.18 21.04
C ASP A 17 -2.26 -16.99 20.81
N TYR A 18 -2.75 -15.75 20.90
CA TYR A 18 -4.14 -15.44 20.59
C TYR A 18 -4.43 -15.71 19.10
N LEU A 19 -3.59 -15.19 18.18
CA LEU A 19 -3.74 -15.39 16.72
C LEU A 19 -3.70 -16.90 16.37
N ARG A 20 -2.78 -17.66 16.98
CA ARG A 20 -2.71 -19.12 16.78
C ARG A 20 -3.99 -19.84 17.26
N ARG A 21 -4.49 -19.47 18.44
CA ARG A 21 -5.74 -20.06 18.96
C ARG A 21 -6.96 -19.69 18.11
N LEU A 22 -6.96 -18.49 17.52
CA LEU A 22 -7.99 -18.07 16.58
C LEU A 22 -7.95 -18.86 15.27
N GLY A 23 -6.80 -19.49 14.96
CA GLY A 23 -6.62 -20.31 13.77
C GLY A 23 -6.28 -19.54 12.51
N VAL A 24 -5.86 -18.27 12.63
CA VAL A 24 -5.42 -17.49 11.48
C VAL A 24 -4.02 -17.93 11.06
N THR A 25 -3.78 -17.94 9.75
CA THR A 25 -2.51 -18.32 9.14
C THR A 25 -1.78 -17.13 8.51
N THR A 26 -2.47 -16.01 8.35
CA THR A 26 -1.92 -14.79 7.75
C THR A 26 -2.53 -13.59 8.45
N VAL A 27 -1.71 -12.58 8.70
CA VAL A 27 -2.15 -11.26 9.15
C VAL A 27 -1.89 -10.23 8.06
N GLU A 28 -2.88 -9.41 7.75
CA GLU A 28 -2.75 -8.25 6.88
C GLU A 28 -2.67 -7.00 7.74
N LEU A 29 -1.59 -6.25 7.60
CA LEU A 29 -1.37 -5.02 8.34
C LEU A 29 -1.84 -3.82 7.52
N LEU A 30 -2.58 -2.90 8.14
CA LEU A 30 -2.79 -1.56 7.59
C LEU A 30 -1.45 -0.92 7.23
N PRO A 31 -1.43 0.12 6.37
CA PRO A 31 -0.18 0.65 5.84
C PRO A 31 0.89 0.93 6.90
N VAL A 32 2.05 0.33 6.70
CA VAL A 32 3.22 0.48 7.58
C VAL A 32 4.33 1.32 6.95
N HIS A 33 4.18 1.75 5.70
CA HIS A 33 5.08 2.72 5.11
C HIS A 33 5.05 4.02 5.90
N SER A 34 6.17 4.72 5.99
CA SER A 34 6.21 6.04 6.62
C SER A 34 5.21 6.98 5.96
N PHE A 35 4.36 7.64 6.76
CA PHE A 35 3.26 8.45 6.27
C PHE A 35 3.11 9.75 7.07
N LEU A 36 2.40 10.71 6.52
CA LEU A 36 2.10 11.99 7.16
C LEU A 36 0.68 12.04 7.70
N ASN A 37 0.49 12.87 8.70
CA ASN A 37 -0.84 13.29 9.12
C ASN A 37 -1.45 14.22 8.06
N ASP A 38 -2.72 14.01 7.79
CA ASP A 38 -3.50 14.94 6.99
C ASP A 38 -3.65 16.26 7.73
N ARG A 39 -3.55 17.38 6.98
CA ARG A 39 -3.63 18.71 7.54
C ARG A 39 -4.90 18.93 8.36
N HIS A 40 -6.05 18.49 7.82
CA HIS A 40 -7.36 18.65 8.49
C HIS A 40 -7.49 17.84 9.78
N LEU A 41 -6.72 16.73 9.94
CA LEU A 41 -6.63 15.97 11.18
C LEU A 41 -5.71 16.69 12.18
N ALA A 42 -4.54 17.15 11.72
CA ALA A 42 -3.60 17.88 12.57
C ALA A 42 -4.19 19.16 13.15
N GLU A 43 -4.95 19.92 12.35
CA GLU A 43 -5.68 21.12 12.80
C GLU A 43 -6.72 20.83 13.90
N LYS A 44 -7.23 19.61 13.98
CA LYS A 44 -8.16 19.13 15.01
C LYS A 44 -7.47 18.40 16.18
N GLY A 45 -6.14 18.35 16.20
CA GLY A 45 -5.37 17.59 17.20
C GLY A 45 -5.52 16.06 17.05
N LEU A 46 -5.98 15.59 15.91
CA LEU A 46 -6.14 14.18 15.58
C LEU A 46 -4.92 13.66 14.80
N GLN A 47 -4.78 12.33 14.77
CA GLN A 47 -3.74 11.66 14.00
C GLN A 47 -4.37 10.76 12.94
N ASN A 48 -3.69 10.60 11.81
CA ASN A 48 -4.02 9.61 10.82
C ASN A 48 -3.79 8.22 11.44
N TYR A 49 -4.87 7.47 11.60
CA TYR A 49 -4.86 6.16 12.25
C TYR A 49 -4.61 5.02 11.26
N TRP A 50 -5.06 5.18 10.00
CA TRP A 50 -5.03 4.10 9.02
C TRP A 50 -3.71 4.03 8.23
N GLY A 51 -3.03 5.17 8.07
CA GLY A 51 -1.75 5.23 7.38
C GLY A 51 -1.81 5.36 5.86
N TYR A 52 -2.98 5.60 5.26
CA TYR A 52 -3.13 5.74 3.79
C TYR A 52 -2.69 7.11 3.27
N ASN A 53 -1.55 7.61 3.74
CA ASN A 53 -1.00 8.91 3.33
C ASN A 53 0.53 8.82 3.23
N SER A 54 0.99 7.86 2.42
CA SER A 54 2.39 7.43 2.35
C SER A 54 3.33 8.53 1.84
N LEU A 55 4.52 8.58 2.47
CA LEU A 55 5.64 9.43 2.08
C LEU A 55 6.87 8.61 1.70
N GLY A 56 7.21 7.61 2.50
CA GLY A 56 8.46 6.85 2.38
C GLY A 56 8.23 5.37 2.10
N TYR A 57 8.35 4.97 0.84
CA TYR A 57 8.07 3.60 0.38
C TYR A 57 9.05 2.53 0.88
N PHE A 58 10.21 2.93 1.41
CA PHE A 58 11.27 2.02 1.90
C PHE A 58 11.45 2.06 3.41
N ALA A 59 10.60 2.76 4.13
CA ALA A 59 10.76 2.95 5.57
C ALA A 59 9.50 2.51 6.33
N PRO A 60 9.63 1.66 7.36
CA PRO A 60 8.53 1.41 8.27
C PRO A 60 8.22 2.65 9.11
N GLU A 61 6.94 2.87 9.40
CA GLU A 61 6.46 3.99 10.19
C GLU A 61 7.05 3.94 11.60
N THR A 62 7.78 4.97 11.98
CA THR A 62 8.52 5.02 13.25
C THR A 62 7.62 5.18 14.48
N ARG A 63 6.42 5.74 14.32
CA ARG A 63 5.41 5.84 15.39
C ARG A 63 4.90 4.48 15.86
N TYR A 64 5.03 3.45 15.03
CA TYR A 64 4.70 2.06 15.37
C TYR A 64 5.89 1.29 15.93
N SER A 65 7.03 1.95 16.16
CA SER A 65 8.21 1.32 16.74
C SER A 65 8.49 1.85 18.15
N ALA A 66 8.54 0.94 19.15
CA ALA A 66 8.93 1.28 20.52
C ALA A 66 10.40 1.70 20.61
N SER A 67 11.25 1.17 19.72
CA SER A 67 12.71 1.40 19.70
C SER A 67 13.17 2.44 18.67
N GLY A 68 12.29 2.86 17.75
CA GLY A 68 12.62 3.70 16.60
C GLY A 68 13.54 3.01 15.57
N LYS A 69 13.67 1.68 15.61
CA LYS A 69 14.60 0.93 14.76
C LYS A 69 13.87 -0.02 13.82
N VAL A 70 14.29 -0.06 12.56
CA VAL A 70 13.81 -1.02 11.53
C VAL A 70 13.86 -2.47 12.00
N LYS A 71 14.87 -2.82 12.82
CA LYS A 71 15.02 -4.15 13.40
C LYS A 71 13.78 -4.64 14.16
N GLU A 72 13.00 -3.73 14.75
CA GLU A 72 11.79 -4.10 15.50
C GLU A 72 10.73 -4.70 14.57
N PHE A 73 10.52 -4.10 13.40
CA PHE A 73 9.65 -4.65 12.36
C PHE A 73 10.12 -6.04 11.91
N LYS A 74 11.41 -6.17 11.54
CA LYS A 74 12.00 -7.47 11.14
C LYS A 74 11.86 -8.53 12.25
N THR A 75 11.98 -8.15 13.50
CA THR A 75 11.80 -9.07 14.65
C THR A 75 10.33 -9.51 14.78
N MET A 76 9.38 -8.61 14.59
CA MET A 76 7.95 -8.93 14.57
C MET A 76 7.64 -9.96 13.49
N VAL A 77 8.06 -9.72 12.24
CA VAL A 77 7.87 -10.66 11.12
C VAL A 77 8.47 -12.03 11.44
N LYS A 78 9.73 -12.07 11.89
CA LYS A 78 10.40 -13.31 12.29
C LYS A 78 9.63 -14.07 13.38
N THR A 79 9.06 -13.37 14.35
CA THR A 79 8.31 -14.00 15.44
C THR A 79 7.00 -14.59 14.93
N LEU A 80 6.27 -13.88 14.07
CA LEU A 80 5.05 -14.37 13.44
C LEU A 80 5.33 -15.59 12.55
N HIS A 81 6.38 -15.55 11.73
CA HIS A 81 6.83 -16.71 10.93
C HIS A 81 7.17 -17.92 11.80
N SER A 82 7.86 -17.72 12.92
CA SER A 82 8.16 -18.82 13.87
C SER A 82 6.91 -19.46 14.47
N ALA A 83 5.79 -18.75 14.44
CA ALA A 83 4.47 -19.24 14.87
C ALA A 83 3.62 -19.80 13.72
N GLY A 84 4.14 -19.84 12.49
CA GLY A 84 3.43 -20.27 11.28
C GLY A 84 2.42 -19.24 10.77
N ILE A 85 2.62 -17.95 11.06
CA ILE A 85 1.75 -16.86 10.63
C ILE A 85 2.49 -16.00 9.62
N GLU A 86 1.93 -15.86 8.43
CA GLU A 86 2.42 -14.98 7.37
C GLU A 86 2.05 -13.51 7.62
N VAL A 87 2.78 -12.60 7.00
CA VAL A 87 2.57 -11.16 7.09
C VAL A 87 2.35 -10.57 5.71
N ILE A 88 1.18 -9.98 5.46
CA ILE A 88 0.85 -9.21 4.26
C ILE A 88 0.81 -7.73 4.62
N LEU A 89 1.32 -6.89 3.74
CA LEU A 89 1.24 -5.44 3.89
C LEU A 89 0.17 -4.84 2.97
N ASP A 90 -0.66 -3.99 3.54
CA ASP A 90 -1.46 -3.06 2.76
C ASP A 90 -0.56 -1.93 2.27
N VAL A 91 -0.46 -1.74 0.95
CA VAL A 91 0.48 -0.80 0.33
C VAL A 91 -0.25 0.22 -0.53
N VAL A 92 0.18 1.48 -0.37
CA VAL A 92 -0.41 2.63 -1.06
C VAL A 92 0.62 3.19 -2.03
N TYR A 93 0.57 2.73 -3.29
CA TYR A 93 1.43 3.23 -4.36
C TYR A 93 0.67 4.07 -5.39
N ASN A 94 -0.66 4.14 -5.25
CA ASN A 94 -1.51 4.87 -6.19
C ASN A 94 -1.48 6.38 -5.99
N HIS A 95 -1.19 6.87 -4.79
CA HIS A 95 -1.06 8.29 -4.45
C HIS A 95 -0.02 8.53 -3.37
N THR A 96 0.28 9.79 -3.09
CA THR A 96 1.19 10.20 -2.03
C THR A 96 0.56 11.28 -1.13
N CYS A 97 1.18 11.50 0.02
CA CYS A 97 0.80 12.56 0.96
C CYS A 97 1.02 14.00 0.44
N GLU A 98 1.57 14.16 -0.76
CA GLU A 98 1.78 15.48 -1.36
C GLU A 98 0.48 16.15 -1.85
N GLY A 99 -0.65 15.38 -1.90
CA GLY A 99 -1.97 15.90 -2.22
C GLY A 99 -2.07 16.55 -3.60
N ASN A 100 -2.98 17.50 -3.77
CA ASN A 100 -3.18 18.22 -5.02
C ASN A 100 -2.15 19.37 -5.23
N GLN A 101 -2.36 20.23 -6.23
CA GLN A 101 -1.48 21.36 -6.58
C GLN A 101 -1.25 22.40 -5.44
N LEU A 102 -2.06 22.34 -4.38
CA LEU A 102 -1.93 23.19 -3.18
C LEU A 102 -1.23 22.45 -2.02
N GLY A 103 -0.93 21.17 -2.20
CA GLY A 103 -0.27 20.35 -1.20
C GLY A 103 1.23 20.65 -1.07
N PRO A 104 1.89 20.09 -0.06
CA PRO A 104 3.30 20.31 0.18
C PRO A 104 4.20 19.66 -0.89
N THR A 105 5.40 20.17 -1.05
CA THR A 105 6.47 19.57 -1.84
C THR A 105 7.47 18.94 -0.88
N LEU A 106 7.45 17.62 -0.78
CA LEU A 106 8.17 16.86 0.24
C LEU A 106 9.08 15.77 -0.34
N SER A 107 8.69 15.19 -1.47
CA SER A 107 9.31 14.00 -2.05
C SER A 107 9.32 14.11 -3.57
N MET A 108 8.54 13.29 -4.24
CA MET A 108 8.52 13.07 -5.70
C MET A 108 8.20 14.34 -6.49
N ARG A 109 7.32 15.19 -5.97
CA ARG A 109 7.01 16.49 -6.57
C ARG A 109 8.25 17.40 -6.69
N GLY A 110 9.10 17.39 -5.70
CA GLY A 110 10.32 18.19 -5.69
C GLY A 110 11.43 17.62 -6.56
N VAL A 111 11.41 16.32 -6.80
CA VAL A 111 12.41 15.62 -7.63
C VAL A 111 12.06 15.79 -9.11
N ASP A 112 10.90 15.30 -9.52
CA ASP A 112 10.38 15.42 -10.90
C ASP A 112 8.87 15.22 -10.92
N ASN A 113 8.12 16.29 -10.76
CA ASN A 113 6.67 16.25 -10.69
C ASN A 113 6.01 15.55 -11.88
N ALA A 114 6.51 15.81 -13.09
CA ALA A 114 5.89 15.31 -14.32
C ALA A 114 6.17 13.83 -14.59
N SER A 115 7.24 13.28 -14.04
CA SER A 115 7.57 11.86 -14.15
C SER A 115 6.84 11.00 -13.12
N TYR A 116 6.61 11.54 -11.91
CA TYR A 116 6.02 10.76 -10.83
C TYR A 116 4.52 10.89 -10.69
N TYR A 117 3.90 11.92 -11.23
CA TYR A 117 2.45 12.12 -11.14
C TYR A 117 1.79 12.24 -12.52
N ILE A 118 0.55 11.77 -12.61
CA ILE A 118 -0.28 11.98 -13.80
C ILE A 118 -0.75 13.43 -13.80
N VAL A 119 -0.07 14.24 -14.61
CA VAL A 119 -0.35 15.66 -14.76
C VAL A 119 -1.43 15.84 -15.84
N ASN A 120 -2.46 16.65 -15.54
CA ASN A 120 -3.54 16.92 -16.48
C ASN A 120 -3.03 17.53 -17.78
N ALA A 121 -3.45 16.97 -18.91
CA ALA A 121 -2.94 17.35 -20.24
C ALA A 121 -3.37 18.75 -20.65
N ASP A 122 -4.58 19.18 -20.31
CA ASP A 122 -5.14 20.48 -20.69
C ASP A 122 -4.62 21.62 -19.79
N ASN A 123 -4.36 21.30 -18.52
CA ASN A 123 -3.83 22.28 -17.59
C ASN A 123 -2.83 21.62 -16.63
N ARG A 124 -1.56 21.69 -16.94
CA ARG A 124 -0.45 21.06 -16.22
C ARG A 124 -0.25 21.55 -14.79
N ARG A 125 -1.03 22.51 -14.33
CA ARG A 125 -1.10 22.90 -12.93
C ARG A 125 -1.80 21.86 -12.05
N TYR A 126 -2.68 21.05 -12.63
CA TYR A 126 -3.51 20.07 -11.95
C TYR A 126 -3.02 18.66 -12.22
N TYR A 127 -3.49 17.71 -11.41
CA TYR A 127 -3.29 16.28 -11.61
C TYR A 127 -4.59 15.63 -12.10
N ASP A 128 -4.48 14.55 -12.86
CA ASP A 128 -5.58 13.62 -13.04
C ASP A 128 -5.66 12.74 -11.80
N ASP A 129 -6.72 12.91 -11.02
CA ASP A 129 -6.89 12.27 -9.73
C ASP A 129 -7.92 11.15 -9.81
N PHE A 130 -7.42 9.91 -9.87
CA PHE A 130 -8.26 8.71 -9.84
C PHE A 130 -8.40 8.13 -8.42
N THR A 131 -7.79 8.76 -7.43
CA THR A 131 -7.65 8.23 -6.07
C THR A 131 -8.52 8.97 -5.05
N GLY A 132 -8.94 10.19 -5.35
CA GLY A 132 -9.63 11.08 -4.41
C GLY A 132 -8.71 11.75 -3.38
N CYS A 133 -7.39 11.52 -3.49
CA CYS A 133 -6.37 12.05 -2.58
C CYS A 133 -5.63 13.27 -3.15
N GLY A 134 -6.02 13.72 -4.36
CA GLY A 134 -5.50 14.92 -4.99
C GLY A 134 -4.37 14.67 -5.99
N ASN A 135 -3.84 13.47 -6.07
CA ASN A 135 -2.85 13.06 -7.07
C ASN A 135 -2.97 11.57 -7.40
N THR A 136 -2.45 11.17 -8.55
CA THR A 136 -2.25 9.78 -8.93
C THR A 136 -0.79 9.60 -9.34
N VAL A 137 -0.13 8.57 -8.82
CA VAL A 137 1.25 8.22 -9.21
C VAL A 137 1.24 7.64 -10.62
N ASN A 138 2.18 8.08 -11.45
CA ASN A 138 2.28 7.74 -12.86
C ASN A 138 3.13 6.48 -13.07
N LEU A 139 2.52 5.30 -13.02
CA LEU A 139 3.24 4.03 -13.25
C LEU A 139 3.51 3.72 -14.73
N GLU A 140 2.99 4.50 -15.66
CA GLU A 140 3.44 4.46 -17.07
C GLU A 140 4.89 4.98 -17.22
N HIS A 141 5.33 5.83 -16.29
CA HIS A 141 6.68 6.35 -16.33
C HIS A 141 7.69 5.33 -15.77
N PRO A 142 8.75 4.95 -16.52
CA PRO A 142 9.67 3.87 -16.12
C PRO A 142 10.31 4.06 -14.75
N HIS A 143 10.66 5.29 -14.36
CA HIS A 143 11.28 5.57 -13.06
C HIS A 143 10.29 5.46 -11.90
N ALA A 144 9.01 5.81 -12.10
CA ALA A 144 7.98 5.63 -11.08
C ALA A 144 7.69 4.14 -10.89
N LEU A 145 7.55 3.39 -12.00
CA LEU A 145 7.40 1.93 -11.96
C LEU A 145 8.60 1.27 -11.28
N GLN A 146 9.83 1.64 -11.64
CA GLN A 146 11.04 1.12 -11.02
C GLN A 146 11.05 1.37 -9.51
N LEU A 147 10.73 2.58 -9.07
CA LEU A 147 10.68 2.92 -7.64
C LEU A 147 9.72 2.00 -6.87
N VAL A 148 8.53 1.74 -7.43
CA VAL A 148 7.53 0.86 -6.81
C VAL A 148 8.01 -0.59 -6.80
N MET A 149 8.55 -1.09 -7.91
CA MET A 149 9.10 -2.45 -8.00
C MET A 149 10.25 -2.67 -7.03
N ASP A 150 11.17 -1.71 -6.90
CA ASP A 150 12.29 -1.78 -5.95
C ASP A 150 11.80 -1.75 -4.49
N SER A 151 10.76 -0.96 -4.21
CA SER A 151 10.12 -0.95 -2.89
C SER A 151 9.48 -2.32 -2.57
N LEU A 152 8.71 -2.90 -3.48
CA LEU A 152 8.10 -4.21 -3.29
C LEU A 152 9.14 -5.31 -3.05
N ARG A 153 10.24 -5.32 -3.83
CA ARG A 153 11.37 -6.26 -3.61
C ARG A 153 12.01 -6.05 -2.23
N TYR A 154 12.25 -4.80 -1.83
CA TYR A 154 12.80 -4.49 -0.52
C TYR A 154 11.94 -5.06 0.61
N TRP A 155 10.64 -4.90 0.55
CA TRP A 155 9.74 -5.43 1.57
C TRP A 155 9.66 -6.96 1.54
N ALA A 156 9.70 -7.60 0.37
CA ALA A 156 9.70 -9.05 0.26
C ALA A 156 11.06 -9.67 0.69
N GLU A 157 12.17 -9.14 0.21
CA GLU A 157 13.49 -9.74 0.40
C GLU A 157 14.17 -9.33 1.70
N GLU A 158 14.11 -8.03 2.05
CA GLU A 158 14.80 -7.49 3.21
C GLU A 158 13.92 -7.47 4.47
N MET A 159 12.64 -7.21 4.32
CA MET A 159 11.70 -7.15 5.43
C MET A 159 10.95 -8.46 5.64
N HIS A 160 11.07 -9.39 4.67
CA HIS A 160 10.53 -10.75 4.67
C HIS A 160 9.00 -10.82 4.80
N VAL A 161 8.27 -9.91 4.15
CA VAL A 161 6.81 -10.03 4.08
C VAL A 161 6.39 -11.05 3.02
N ASP A 162 5.23 -11.68 3.23
CA ASP A 162 4.74 -12.79 2.42
C ASP A 162 3.79 -12.35 1.31
N GLY A 163 3.47 -11.07 1.26
CA GLY A 163 2.57 -10.55 0.23
C GLY A 163 2.16 -9.11 0.45
N PHE A 164 1.34 -8.64 -0.49
CA PHE A 164 0.85 -7.27 -0.54
C PHE A 164 -0.64 -7.23 -0.88
N ARG A 165 -1.37 -6.36 -0.21
CA ARG A 165 -2.68 -5.88 -0.62
C ARG A 165 -2.50 -4.48 -1.20
N PHE A 166 -2.89 -4.27 -2.43
CA PHE A 166 -2.72 -3.00 -3.13
C PHE A 166 -3.98 -2.16 -3.00
N ASP A 167 -3.84 -1.03 -2.31
CA ASP A 167 -4.87 0.01 -2.21
C ASP A 167 -5.19 0.57 -3.59
N LEU A 168 -6.49 0.70 -3.93
CA LEU A 168 -6.99 1.20 -5.21
C LEU A 168 -6.20 0.62 -6.41
N ALA A 169 -6.08 -0.70 -6.48
CA ALA A 169 -5.22 -1.37 -7.46
C ALA A 169 -5.59 -1.05 -8.92
N SER A 170 -6.84 -0.70 -9.19
CA SER A 170 -7.25 -0.24 -10.53
C SER A 170 -6.53 1.05 -10.95
N ALA A 171 -6.19 1.94 -10.01
CA ALA A 171 -5.44 3.16 -10.31
C ALA A 171 -3.99 2.86 -10.75
N LEU A 172 -3.39 1.76 -10.27
CA LEU A 172 -2.05 1.31 -10.66
C LEU A 172 -2.01 0.70 -12.07
N ALA A 173 -3.17 0.27 -12.56
CA ALA A 173 -3.37 -0.33 -13.87
C ALA A 173 -3.76 0.68 -14.95
N ARG A 174 -3.80 1.97 -14.64
CA ARG A 174 -4.21 2.97 -15.61
C ARG A 174 -3.09 3.31 -16.58
N GLU A 175 -3.41 3.14 -17.87
CA GLU A 175 -2.58 3.58 -18.99
C GLU A 175 -3.41 4.56 -19.85
N SER A 176 -2.87 5.75 -20.08
CA SER A 176 -3.59 6.83 -20.79
C SER A 176 -5.00 7.09 -20.23
N GLY A 177 -5.14 7.01 -18.91
CA GLY A 177 -6.40 7.24 -18.18
C GLY A 177 -7.39 6.08 -18.19
N LYS A 178 -7.12 4.97 -18.89
CA LYS A 178 -7.96 3.76 -18.90
C LYS A 178 -7.34 2.67 -18.05
N VAL A 179 -8.18 1.80 -17.46
CA VAL A 179 -7.69 0.62 -16.75
C VAL A 179 -7.34 -0.47 -17.77
N GLU A 180 -6.09 -0.89 -17.76
CA GLU A 180 -5.56 -1.97 -18.63
C GLU A 180 -5.16 -3.16 -17.75
N ASN A 181 -5.93 -4.24 -17.81
CA ASN A 181 -5.78 -5.41 -16.95
C ASN A 181 -4.48 -6.21 -17.19
N LEU A 182 -3.81 -5.96 -18.30
CA LEU A 182 -2.51 -6.52 -18.66
C LEU A 182 -1.49 -5.39 -18.87
N GLY A 183 -1.64 -4.28 -18.14
CA GLY A 183 -0.74 -3.14 -18.21
C GLY A 183 0.65 -3.43 -17.65
N GLY A 184 1.59 -2.55 -17.97
CA GLY A 184 3.01 -2.72 -17.67
C GLY A 184 3.33 -2.97 -16.18
N PHE A 185 2.51 -2.46 -15.27
CA PHE A 185 2.67 -2.75 -13.83
C PHE A 185 2.45 -4.23 -13.51
N PHE A 186 1.37 -4.83 -14.02
CA PHE A 186 1.07 -6.25 -13.77
C PHE A 186 2.07 -7.16 -14.46
N ASP A 187 2.48 -6.82 -15.68
CA ASP A 187 3.52 -7.55 -16.42
C ASP A 187 4.84 -7.53 -15.67
N ALA A 188 5.24 -6.37 -15.14
CA ALA A 188 6.46 -6.22 -14.36
C ALA A 188 6.44 -7.10 -13.10
N ILE A 189 5.34 -7.12 -12.35
CA ILE A 189 5.18 -8.00 -11.18
C ILE A 189 5.18 -9.47 -11.59
N GLY A 190 4.42 -9.83 -12.62
CA GLY A 190 4.30 -11.22 -13.07
C GLY A 190 5.61 -11.84 -13.56
N GLN A 191 6.49 -11.03 -14.12
CA GLN A 191 7.82 -11.44 -14.61
C GLN A 191 8.92 -11.38 -13.53
N ASP A 192 8.67 -10.72 -12.41
CA ASP A 192 9.65 -10.56 -11.35
C ASP A 192 9.84 -11.86 -10.56
N PRO A 193 11.07 -12.39 -10.45
CA PRO A 193 11.33 -13.69 -9.82
C PRO A 193 11.07 -13.71 -8.31
N THR A 194 11.01 -12.57 -7.66
CA THR A 194 10.66 -12.42 -6.24
C THR A 194 9.16 -12.22 -6.06
N LEU A 195 8.59 -11.26 -6.80
CA LEU A 195 7.21 -10.82 -6.59
C LEU A 195 6.17 -11.80 -7.12
N ASN A 196 6.50 -12.60 -8.13
CA ASN A 196 5.59 -13.65 -8.63
C ASN A 196 5.39 -14.83 -7.65
N ARG A 197 6.10 -14.84 -6.52
CA ARG A 197 6.03 -15.91 -5.50
C ARG A 197 5.30 -15.48 -4.23
N VAL A 198 5.05 -14.18 -4.05
CA VAL A 198 4.36 -13.66 -2.88
C VAL A 198 2.86 -13.55 -3.14
N LYS A 199 2.07 -13.41 -2.09
CA LYS A 199 0.62 -13.20 -2.22
C LYS A 199 0.33 -11.80 -2.74
N LEU A 200 -0.50 -11.70 -3.76
CA LEU A 200 -0.91 -10.44 -4.38
C LEU A 200 -2.43 -10.32 -4.26
N ILE A 201 -2.89 -9.27 -3.61
CA ILE A 201 -4.31 -9.00 -3.36
C ILE A 201 -4.62 -7.61 -3.89
N ALA A 202 -5.63 -7.50 -4.74
CA ALA A 202 -6.09 -6.22 -5.25
C ALA A 202 -7.30 -5.71 -4.46
N GLU A 203 -7.30 -4.41 -4.16
CA GLU A 203 -8.54 -3.67 -4.02
C GLU A 203 -9.00 -3.29 -5.44
N PRO A 204 -10.02 -3.98 -6.00
CA PRO A 204 -10.25 -3.97 -7.45
C PRO A 204 -11.14 -2.81 -7.90
N TRP A 205 -10.89 -1.60 -7.41
CA TRP A 205 -11.57 -0.37 -7.82
C TRP A 205 -10.68 0.87 -7.64
N ASP A 206 -11.13 1.97 -8.23
CA ASP A 206 -10.71 3.34 -7.99
C ASP A 206 -11.88 4.31 -8.26
N LEU A 207 -11.66 5.62 -8.16
CA LEU A 207 -12.71 6.63 -8.30
C LEU A 207 -12.90 7.13 -9.73
N GLY A 208 -12.07 6.71 -10.68
CA GLY A 208 -12.15 7.11 -12.07
C GLY A 208 -13.20 6.34 -12.86
N HIS A 209 -13.53 6.85 -14.05
CA HIS A 209 -14.41 6.14 -14.97
C HIS A 209 -13.85 4.75 -15.30
N GLY A 210 -14.70 3.71 -15.22
CA GLY A 210 -14.28 2.32 -15.45
C GLY A 210 -13.39 1.73 -14.36
N GLY A 211 -13.29 2.37 -13.18
CA GLY A 211 -12.41 1.94 -12.10
C GLY A 211 -12.82 0.66 -11.39
N TYR A 212 -14.10 0.26 -11.43
CA TYR A 212 -14.57 -0.98 -10.81
C TYR A 212 -14.22 -2.20 -11.66
N GLN A 213 -13.28 -3.02 -11.17
CA GLN A 213 -12.64 -4.11 -11.90
C GLN A 213 -12.71 -5.48 -11.20
N VAL A 214 -13.70 -5.69 -10.33
CA VAL A 214 -13.89 -7.00 -9.66
C VAL A 214 -14.03 -8.11 -10.69
N GLY A 215 -13.17 -9.13 -10.61
CA GLY A 215 -13.11 -10.28 -11.52
C GLY A 215 -12.20 -10.07 -12.75
N ASN A 216 -11.50 -8.94 -12.86
CA ASN A 216 -10.70 -8.60 -14.03
C ASN A 216 -9.19 -8.55 -13.78
N PHE A 217 -8.71 -8.86 -12.60
CA PHE A 217 -7.26 -8.89 -12.32
C PHE A 217 -6.58 -10.12 -12.93
N PRO A 218 -5.27 -10.06 -13.20
CA PRO A 218 -4.54 -11.16 -13.82
C PRO A 218 -4.56 -12.45 -13.00
N PRO A 219 -4.37 -13.62 -13.62
CA PRO A 219 -4.19 -14.88 -12.90
C PRO A 219 -3.06 -14.77 -11.85
N GLY A 220 -3.28 -15.36 -10.67
CA GLY A 220 -2.35 -15.27 -9.54
C GLY A 220 -2.65 -14.16 -8.56
N TRP A 221 -3.50 -13.20 -8.93
CA TRP A 221 -4.01 -12.18 -8.02
C TRP A 221 -5.29 -12.66 -7.32
N ALA A 222 -5.38 -12.38 -6.03
CA ALA A 222 -6.65 -12.41 -5.31
C ALA A 222 -7.28 -11.01 -5.33
N GLU A 223 -8.59 -10.94 -5.10
CA GLU A 223 -9.33 -9.68 -5.11
C GLU A 223 -10.22 -9.55 -3.88
N TRP A 224 -10.30 -8.36 -3.31
CA TRP A 224 -11.37 -8.06 -2.38
C TRP A 224 -12.72 -8.07 -3.11
N ASN A 225 -13.74 -8.67 -2.51
CA ASN A 225 -15.06 -8.79 -3.10
C ASN A 225 -16.11 -8.07 -2.25
N ASP A 226 -16.49 -6.88 -2.69
CA ASP A 226 -17.48 -6.04 -2.03
C ASP A 226 -18.88 -6.66 -2.02
N ARG A 227 -19.27 -7.34 -3.12
CA ARG A 227 -20.56 -8.02 -3.22
C ARG A 227 -20.69 -9.17 -2.22
N TYR A 228 -19.62 -9.93 -2.03
CA TYR A 228 -19.58 -10.98 -1.00
C TYR A 228 -19.68 -10.37 0.40
N ARG A 229 -18.88 -9.34 0.68
CA ARG A 229 -18.92 -8.61 1.96
C ARG A 229 -20.34 -8.09 2.25
N ASP A 230 -20.94 -7.40 1.28
CA ASP A 230 -22.26 -6.76 1.46
C ASP A 230 -23.37 -7.79 1.53
N GLY A 231 -23.28 -8.89 0.78
CA GLY A 231 -24.18 -10.03 0.89
C GLY A 231 -24.16 -10.65 2.29
N LEU A 232 -22.98 -10.89 2.87
CA LEU A 232 -22.86 -11.40 4.25
C LEU A 232 -23.38 -10.41 5.30
N ARG A 233 -23.13 -9.12 5.13
CA ARG A 233 -23.60 -8.10 6.08
C ARG A 233 -25.08 -7.82 5.98
N GLY A 234 -25.69 -8.08 4.83
CA GLY A 234 -27.13 -7.93 4.61
C GLY A 234 -27.96 -9.12 5.09
N PHE A 235 -27.31 -10.24 5.46
CA PHE A 235 -27.95 -11.42 6.03
C PHE A 235 -28.13 -11.26 7.54
#